data_10a8a4822daf1e6c388bf1fe8727d56c
#
_entry.id   10a8a4822daf1e6c388bf1fe8727d56c
#
_cell.length_a   1.000
_cell.length_b   1.000
_cell.length_c   1.000
_cell.angle_alpha   90.00
_cell.angle_beta   90.00
_cell.angle_gamma   90.00
#
_symmetry.space_group_name_H-M   'P 1'
#
loop_
_entity.id
_entity.type
_entity.pdbx_description
1 polymer ?
#
loop_
_entity_poly.entity_id
_entity_poly.type
_entity_poly.pdbx_seq_one_letter_code
_entity_poly.pdbx_strand_id
1 'polypeptide(L)'
;MDRVPGHAWLMVLAAVVVVTVASAVPFASAPAGAAQVIATEHFGITPSPTEINPRSLVGAGAFVVSGLLLLLFFYRRRLYILFWVNGWVLLGVSMIIAARTYTNQHTEWLAYGVAQFLGLVSALMFVVSADAYPTKLRIPRSYAYVIVPVFMWFALSPLALGPNAVFAPGHLLIAGGLAAAGLAYLMMVRQVRMLGAAVVGVSLLTIAGSHVWIVIDVPTPSSPGASTALFFSLIPYLIAALGMQLMTFEEMTLELRRTNRRLESAQGKLRRMVITDPLTGCHNRRFFDEIIGRELQRHDRHGIPMSILFIDIDRFKAVNDVLGHDAGDEVLRRVAAFLLSNIREADYVFRWGGDEFLILLSCGEDEARARGIALQRNFARSFDMTSLPSRVGLSIGCAELTPDMDTVLALIRLADERMYEDKRSLRRVAN
;
A
#
# COMPACT_ATOMS: atom_id res chain seq x y z
N MET A 1 0.85 -8.48 12.56
CA MET A 1 1.52 -7.33 13.22
C MET A 1 2.56 -7.93 14.17
N ASP A 2 3.75 -8.19 13.68
CA ASP A 2 4.85 -8.76 14.50
C ASP A 2 5.45 -7.62 15.34
N ARG A 3 5.34 -7.73 16.65
CA ARG A 3 5.94 -6.79 17.60
C ARG A 3 7.46 -6.88 17.47
N VAL A 4 8.12 -5.76 17.18
CA VAL A 4 9.58 -5.66 17.27
C VAL A 4 9.96 -5.98 18.72
N PRO A 5 10.90 -6.92 18.98
CA PRO A 5 11.31 -7.26 20.35
C PRO A 5 11.78 -6.00 21.07
N GLY A 6 11.32 -5.81 22.32
CA GLY A 6 11.58 -4.59 23.10
C GLY A 6 13.05 -4.23 23.28
N HIS A 7 13.97 -5.19 23.10
CA HIS A 7 15.42 -4.99 23.20
C HIS A 7 16.05 -4.27 21.99
N ALA A 8 15.42 -4.29 20.80
CA ALA A 8 15.90 -3.53 19.64
C ALA A 8 15.83 -2.01 19.87
N TRP A 9 14.90 -1.56 20.71
CA TRP A 9 14.72 -0.17 21.10
C TRP A 9 15.86 0.36 21.96
N LEU A 10 16.32 -0.46 22.91
CA LEU A 10 17.41 -0.11 23.81
C LEU A 10 18.73 0.06 23.04
N MET A 11 18.99 -0.79 22.03
CA MET A 11 20.18 -0.67 21.18
C MET A 11 20.19 0.58 20.32
N VAL A 12 19.04 0.94 19.70
CA VAL A 12 18.93 2.16 18.89
C VAL A 12 18.99 3.41 19.78
N LEU A 13 18.28 3.39 20.92
CA LEU A 13 18.33 4.50 21.88
C LEU A 13 19.74 4.67 22.48
N ALA A 14 20.41 3.57 22.83
CA ALA A 14 21.78 3.60 23.33
C ALA A 14 22.75 4.13 22.26
N ALA A 15 22.63 3.70 21.00
CA ALA A 15 23.45 4.21 19.91
C ALA A 15 23.21 5.70 19.66
N VAL A 16 21.94 6.13 19.65
CA VAL A 16 21.58 7.57 19.48
C VAL A 16 22.06 8.39 20.67
N VAL A 17 21.90 7.91 21.90
CA VAL A 17 22.35 8.60 23.12
C VAL A 17 23.88 8.68 23.17
N VAL A 18 24.60 7.59 22.89
CA VAL A 18 26.06 7.60 22.84
C VAL A 18 26.58 8.54 21.77
N VAL A 19 25.94 8.57 20.59
CA VAL A 19 26.32 9.46 19.50
C VAL A 19 25.95 10.90 19.79
N THR A 20 24.78 11.16 20.38
CA THR A 20 24.37 12.52 20.77
C THR A 20 25.27 13.06 21.87
N VAL A 21 25.64 12.26 22.85
CA VAL A 21 26.58 12.63 23.92
C VAL A 21 27.98 12.84 23.36
N ALA A 22 28.46 11.96 22.46
CA ALA A 22 29.77 12.10 21.83
C ALA A 22 29.85 13.29 20.86
N SER A 23 28.75 13.68 20.22
CA SER A 23 28.70 14.84 19.33
C SER A 23 28.33 16.14 20.04
N ALA A 24 27.66 16.10 21.20
CA ALA A 24 27.31 17.27 21.98
C ALA A 24 28.47 17.83 22.85
N VAL A 25 29.47 17.01 23.12
CA VAL A 25 30.66 17.44 23.91
C VAL A 25 31.41 18.62 23.30
N PRO A 26 31.50 18.85 21.98
CA PRO A 26 32.12 20.06 21.45
C PRO A 26 31.20 21.30 21.34
N PHE A 27 29.89 21.18 21.57
CA PHE A 27 28.93 22.28 21.44
C PHE A 27 28.42 22.84 22.77
N ALA A 28 28.68 22.14 23.88
CA ALA A 28 28.46 22.76 25.19
C ALA A 28 29.50 23.87 25.35
N SER A 29 29.04 25.12 25.52
CA SER A 29 29.81 26.33 25.75
C SER A 29 30.51 26.31 27.12
N ALA A 30 31.36 25.31 27.33
CA ALA A 30 32.42 25.42 28.33
C ALA A 30 33.43 26.47 27.86
N PRO A 31 34.00 27.33 28.74
CA PRO A 31 35.01 28.27 28.31
C PRO A 31 36.07 27.46 27.53
N ALA A 32 36.32 27.86 26.30
CA ALA A 32 37.06 27.09 25.30
C ALA A 32 38.41 26.53 25.82
N GLY A 33 39.02 27.14 26.82
CA GLY A 33 40.26 26.68 27.45
C GLY A 33 40.13 25.42 28.30
N ALA A 34 39.06 25.23 29.09
CA ALA A 34 38.96 24.11 30.02
C ALA A 34 38.62 22.80 29.31
N ALA A 35 37.74 22.84 28.30
CA ALA A 35 37.39 21.68 27.46
C ALA A 35 38.57 21.24 26.56
N GLN A 36 39.39 22.20 26.10
CA GLN A 36 40.63 21.91 25.36
C GLN A 36 41.67 21.21 26.21
N VAL A 37 41.91 21.68 27.43
CA VAL A 37 42.87 21.08 28.37
C VAL A 37 42.48 19.65 28.73
N ILE A 38 41.21 19.40 29.06
CA ILE A 38 40.71 18.06 29.39
C ILE A 38 40.78 17.11 28.18
N ALA A 39 40.44 17.59 26.97
CA ALA A 39 40.49 16.79 25.78
C ALA A 39 41.96 16.44 25.38
N THR A 40 42.87 17.38 25.56
CA THR A 40 44.32 17.16 25.27
C THR A 40 44.98 16.29 26.27
N GLU A 41 44.74 16.49 27.58
CA GLU A 41 45.39 15.73 28.65
C GLU A 41 44.88 14.29 28.80
N HIS A 42 43.57 14.05 28.62
CA HIS A 42 42.96 12.73 28.86
C HIS A 42 42.78 11.86 27.60
N PHE A 43 42.53 12.49 26.45
CA PHE A 43 42.20 11.76 25.20
C PHE A 43 43.19 12.01 24.07
N GLY A 44 44.16 12.89 24.23
CA GLY A 44 45.14 13.21 23.20
C GLY A 44 44.53 13.81 21.93
N ILE A 45 43.41 14.51 22.05
CA ILE A 45 42.70 15.11 20.91
C ILE A 45 43.10 16.59 20.79
N THR A 46 43.73 16.96 19.68
CA THR A 46 44.00 18.36 19.37
C THR A 46 42.87 18.94 18.54
N PRO A 47 42.35 20.15 18.87
CA PRO A 47 41.39 20.81 18.00
C PRO A 47 42.09 21.17 16.70
N SER A 48 41.55 20.72 15.57
CA SER A 48 42.02 21.17 14.26
C SER A 48 41.78 22.68 14.07
N PRO A 49 42.67 23.43 13.40
CA PRO A 49 42.37 24.80 13.03
C PRO A 49 41.09 24.85 12.21
N THR A 50 40.45 26.01 12.17
CA THR A 50 39.11 26.33 11.70
C THR A 50 38.69 25.90 10.28
N GLU A 51 39.46 25.05 9.62
CA GLU A 51 39.09 24.47 8.33
C GLU A 51 38.04 23.36 8.52
N ILE A 52 36.89 23.51 7.88
CA ILE A 52 35.82 22.49 7.89
C ILE A 52 36.37 21.23 7.22
N ASN A 53 36.62 20.19 8.05
CA ASN A 53 37.04 18.90 7.52
C ASN A 53 35.87 18.23 6.75
N PRO A 54 36.03 17.88 5.46
CA PRO A 54 34.97 17.23 4.67
C PRO A 54 34.36 15.99 5.32
N ARG A 55 35.15 15.20 6.06
CA ARG A 55 34.70 14.02 6.79
C ARG A 55 33.71 14.39 7.90
N SER A 56 33.93 15.49 8.61
CA SER A 56 33.02 16.00 9.64
C SER A 56 31.66 16.40 9.03
N LEU A 57 31.68 17.01 7.85
CA LEU A 57 30.46 17.39 7.13
C LEU A 57 29.64 16.17 6.69
N VAL A 58 30.31 15.15 6.12
CA VAL A 58 29.67 13.87 5.77
C VAL A 58 29.08 13.20 7.00
N GLY A 59 29.84 13.17 8.11
CA GLY A 59 29.39 12.61 9.37
C GLY A 59 28.15 13.30 9.93
N ALA A 60 28.14 14.64 9.97
CA ALA A 60 27.00 15.42 10.42
C ALA A 60 25.77 15.18 9.51
N GLY A 61 25.94 15.18 8.21
CA GLY A 61 24.89 14.86 7.25
C GLY A 61 24.30 13.46 7.47
N ALA A 62 25.14 12.47 7.76
CA ALA A 62 24.69 11.11 8.04
C ALA A 62 23.79 11.03 9.29
N PHE A 63 24.07 11.80 10.34
CA PHE A 63 23.20 11.86 11.52
C PHE A 63 21.85 12.55 11.22
N VAL A 64 21.84 13.60 10.43
CA VAL A 64 20.58 14.25 9.99
C VAL A 64 19.73 13.25 9.23
N VAL A 65 20.32 12.53 8.27
CA VAL A 65 19.62 11.49 7.49
C VAL A 65 19.12 10.38 8.41
N SER A 66 19.94 9.90 9.34
CA SER A 66 19.53 8.86 10.27
C SER A 66 18.35 9.30 11.16
N GLY A 67 18.34 10.55 11.61
CA GLY A 67 17.26 11.13 12.40
C GLY A 67 15.94 11.17 11.61
N LEU A 68 15.97 11.62 10.35
CA LEU A 68 14.81 11.64 9.46
C LEU A 68 14.28 10.22 9.19
N LEU A 69 15.17 9.26 8.93
CA LEU A 69 14.81 7.86 8.74
C LEU A 69 14.28 7.21 10.02
N LEU A 70 14.77 7.62 11.19
CA LEU A 70 14.25 7.15 12.48
C LEU A 70 12.83 7.63 12.70
N LEU A 71 12.52 8.90 12.43
CA LEU A 71 11.14 9.40 12.45
C LEU A 71 10.24 8.60 11.49
N LEU A 72 10.73 8.34 10.30
CA LEU A 72 10.03 7.51 9.31
C LEU A 72 9.81 6.07 9.83
N PHE A 73 10.78 5.49 10.50
CA PHE A 73 10.64 4.17 11.13
C PHE A 73 9.54 4.16 12.20
N PHE A 74 9.45 5.18 13.05
CA PHE A 74 8.38 5.29 14.04
C PHE A 74 7.00 5.31 13.40
N TYR A 75 6.88 5.94 12.23
CA TYR A 75 5.63 6.01 11.48
C TYR A 75 5.31 4.70 10.76
N ARG A 76 6.29 4.11 10.06
CA ARG A 76 6.08 2.96 9.16
C ARG A 76 6.31 1.60 9.80
N ARG A 77 7.12 1.51 10.85
CA ARG A 77 7.46 0.27 11.57
C ARG A 77 8.03 -0.83 10.67
N ARG A 78 8.76 -0.48 9.61
CA ARG A 78 9.39 -1.42 8.67
C ARG A 78 10.84 -1.68 9.07
N LEU A 79 11.23 -2.96 9.20
CA LEU A 79 12.60 -3.35 9.65
C LEU A 79 13.70 -2.84 8.74
N TYR A 80 13.51 -2.82 7.43
CA TYR A 80 14.52 -2.32 6.49
C TYR A 80 14.90 -0.87 6.74
N ILE A 81 13.95 -0.03 7.20
CA ILE A 81 14.23 1.37 7.57
C ILE A 81 15.16 1.41 8.79
N LEU A 82 15.01 0.50 9.75
CA LEU A 82 15.89 0.43 10.91
C LEU A 82 17.33 0.07 10.53
N PHE A 83 17.50 -0.80 9.52
CA PHE A 83 18.83 -1.08 8.98
C PHE A 83 19.43 0.13 8.29
N TRP A 84 18.65 0.94 7.57
CA TRP A 84 19.11 2.22 7.03
C TRP A 84 19.58 3.17 8.14
N VAL A 85 18.75 3.36 9.18
CA VAL A 85 19.12 4.20 10.34
C VAL A 85 20.48 3.77 10.92
N ASN A 86 20.64 2.47 11.19
CA ASN A 86 21.90 1.96 11.74
C ASN A 86 23.07 2.15 10.77
N GLY A 87 22.87 1.91 9.47
CA GLY A 87 23.87 2.16 8.44
C GLY A 87 24.36 3.62 8.45
N TRP A 88 23.45 4.58 8.46
CA TRP A 88 23.77 6.00 8.49
C TRP A 88 24.42 6.44 9.82
N VAL A 89 23.96 5.91 10.97
CA VAL A 89 24.60 6.19 12.27
C VAL A 89 26.04 5.70 12.27
N LEU A 90 26.29 4.46 11.85
CA LEU A 90 27.64 3.89 11.80
C LEU A 90 28.56 4.63 10.84
N LEU A 91 28.05 5.06 9.68
CA LEU A 91 28.78 5.91 8.77
C LEU A 91 29.15 7.25 9.42
N GLY A 92 28.17 7.89 10.09
CA GLY A 92 28.40 9.16 10.79
C GLY A 92 29.49 9.04 11.86
N VAL A 93 29.42 8.02 12.68
CA VAL A 93 30.45 7.76 13.72
C VAL A 93 31.81 7.48 13.09
N SER A 94 31.88 6.64 12.06
CA SER A 94 33.10 6.36 11.29
C SER A 94 33.76 7.65 10.78
N MET A 95 32.97 8.51 10.14
CA MET A 95 33.46 9.75 9.56
C MET A 95 33.93 10.75 10.62
N ILE A 96 33.25 10.86 11.76
CA ILE A 96 33.69 11.73 12.87
C ILE A 96 35.00 11.23 13.49
N ILE A 97 35.12 9.92 13.74
CA ILE A 97 36.38 9.35 14.25
C ILE A 97 37.51 9.63 13.27
N ALA A 98 37.31 9.40 11.97
CA ALA A 98 38.31 9.62 10.94
C ALA A 98 38.62 11.11 10.67
N ALA A 99 37.76 12.03 11.13
CA ALA A 99 37.99 13.47 10.99
C ALA A 99 38.83 14.08 12.12
N ARG A 100 39.01 13.36 13.25
CA ARG A 100 39.75 13.85 14.42
C ARG A 100 41.26 13.71 14.19
N THR A 101 42.02 14.67 14.72
CA THR A 101 43.48 14.59 14.84
C THR A 101 43.81 14.10 16.25
N TYR A 102 44.83 13.24 16.35
CA TYR A 102 45.25 12.63 17.61
C TYR A 102 46.71 13.03 17.86
N THR A 103 47.07 13.28 19.13
CA THR A 103 48.44 13.63 19.51
C THR A 103 49.36 12.40 19.58
N ASN A 104 48.76 11.23 19.84
CA ASN A 104 49.50 9.97 19.94
C ASN A 104 49.28 9.14 18.67
N GLN A 105 50.36 8.78 18.00
CA GLN A 105 50.36 8.03 16.74
C GLN A 105 49.62 6.66 16.87
N HIS A 106 49.79 5.94 18.00
CA HIS A 106 49.10 4.66 18.22
C HIS A 106 47.59 4.86 18.34
N THR A 107 47.15 5.95 19.00
CA THR A 107 45.74 6.29 19.13
C THR A 107 45.13 6.64 17.77
N GLU A 108 45.88 7.37 16.94
CA GLU A 108 45.48 7.71 15.57
C GLU A 108 45.30 6.45 14.71
N TRP A 109 46.24 5.53 14.76
CA TRP A 109 46.19 4.27 14.02
C TRP A 109 45.02 3.39 14.45
N LEU A 110 44.80 3.29 15.76
CA LEU A 110 43.65 2.56 16.29
C LEU A 110 42.32 3.19 15.89
N ALA A 111 42.21 4.50 16.03
CA ALA A 111 41.02 5.26 15.63
C ALA A 111 40.69 5.08 14.13
N TYR A 112 41.76 5.12 13.30
CA TYR A 112 41.60 4.87 11.87
C TYR A 112 41.08 3.46 11.58
N GLY A 113 41.62 2.42 12.21
CA GLY A 113 41.17 1.05 12.05
C GLY A 113 39.72 0.86 12.50
N VAL A 114 39.37 1.44 13.66
CA VAL A 114 37.96 1.43 14.13
C VAL A 114 37.01 2.14 13.18
N ALA A 115 37.41 3.28 12.64
CA ALA A 115 36.61 4.01 11.64
C ALA A 115 36.34 3.16 10.38
N GLN A 116 37.39 2.49 9.86
CA GLN A 116 37.25 1.60 8.69
C GLN A 116 36.31 0.41 8.98
N PHE A 117 36.42 -0.19 10.15
CA PHE A 117 35.53 -1.26 10.58
C PHE A 117 34.07 -0.79 10.63
N LEU A 118 33.80 0.37 11.23
CA LEU A 118 32.45 0.94 11.32
C LEU A 118 31.89 1.26 9.92
N GLY A 119 32.74 1.76 9.00
CA GLY A 119 32.38 1.96 7.61
C GLY A 119 31.97 0.66 6.90
N LEU A 120 32.72 -0.43 7.15
CA LEU A 120 32.38 -1.76 6.63
C LEU A 120 31.03 -2.25 7.18
N VAL A 121 30.80 -2.15 8.49
CA VAL A 121 29.54 -2.56 9.10
C VAL A 121 28.38 -1.70 8.57
N SER A 122 28.60 -0.40 8.36
CA SER A 122 27.64 0.49 7.70
C SER A 122 27.24 -0.04 6.31
N ALA A 123 28.22 -0.39 5.47
CA ALA A 123 27.97 -0.94 4.14
C ALA A 123 27.16 -2.26 4.22
N LEU A 124 27.48 -3.14 5.17
CA LEU A 124 26.72 -4.38 5.40
C LEU A 124 25.29 -4.13 5.86
N MET A 125 25.02 -3.07 6.63
CA MET A 125 23.65 -2.69 7.01
C MET A 125 22.81 -2.34 5.77
N PHE A 126 23.40 -1.70 4.75
CA PHE A 126 22.70 -1.44 3.50
C PHE A 126 22.43 -2.72 2.69
N VAL A 127 23.33 -3.72 2.70
CA VAL A 127 23.07 -5.04 2.11
C VAL A 127 21.88 -5.71 2.80
N VAL A 128 21.92 -5.78 4.12
CA VAL A 128 20.87 -6.40 4.95
C VAL A 128 19.52 -5.69 4.75
N SER A 129 19.53 -4.36 4.57
CA SER A 129 18.29 -3.61 4.34
C SER A 129 17.63 -3.98 3.02
N ALA A 130 18.39 -4.25 1.96
CA ALA A 130 17.86 -4.69 0.67
C ALA A 130 17.18 -6.06 0.78
N ASP A 131 17.79 -7.00 1.52
CA ASP A 131 17.22 -8.32 1.79
C ASP A 131 16.01 -8.28 2.72
N ALA A 132 15.98 -7.34 3.67
CA ALA A 132 14.88 -7.16 4.62
C ALA A 132 13.62 -6.56 4.00
N TYR A 133 13.71 -5.97 2.81
CA TYR A 133 12.58 -5.31 2.14
C TYR A 133 11.47 -6.28 1.72
N PRO A 134 11.76 -7.39 0.98
CA PRO A 134 10.72 -8.29 0.50
C PRO A 134 10.39 -9.45 1.46
N THR A 135 11.26 -9.79 2.41
CA THR A 135 11.19 -11.05 3.15
C THR A 135 11.40 -10.90 4.66
N LYS A 136 10.99 -11.92 5.43
CA LYS A 136 11.36 -12.03 6.85
C LYS A 136 12.82 -12.41 6.97
N LEU A 137 13.65 -11.44 7.33
CA LEU A 137 15.07 -11.62 7.49
C LEU A 137 15.38 -12.68 8.56
N ARG A 138 16.20 -13.67 8.19
CA ARG A 138 16.83 -14.61 9.14
C ARG A 138 18.32 -14.39 9.08
N ILE A 139 18.88 -13.63 10.05
CA ILE A 139 20.34 -13.48 10.19
C ILE A 139 20.88 -14.72 10.90
N PRO A 140 21.71 -15.55 10.24
CA PRO A 140 22.33 -16.69 10.89
C PRO A 140 23.30 -16.23 11.99
N ARG A 141 23.29 -16.90 13.13
CA ARG A 141 24.23 -16.61 14.25
C ARG A 141 25.69 -16.81 13.83
N SER A 142 25.94 -17.56 12.78
CA SER A 142 27.28 -17.77 12.21
C SER A 142 28.00 -16.51 11.75
N TYR A 143 27.30 -15.42 11.45
CA TYR A 143 27.92 -14.14 11.06
C TYR A 143 28.79 -13.57 12.21
N ALA A 144 28.47 -13.84 13.49
CA ALA A 144 29.30 -13.41 14.61
C ALA A 144 30.73 -13.97 14.52
N TYR A 145 30.90 -15.20 14.03
CA TYR A 145 32.23 -15.83 13.88
C TYR A 145 33.09 -15.13 12.81
N VAL A 146 32.50 -14.37 11.89
CA VAL A 146 33.25 -13.62 10.89
C VAL A 146 33.48 -12.17 11.36
N ILE A 147 32.49 -11.57 12.00
CA ILE A 147 32.55 -10.16 12.44
C ILE A 147 33.66 -9.96 13.49
N VAL A 148 33.80 -10.88 14.45
CA VAL A 148 34.79 -10.74 15.53
C VAL A 148 36.25 -10.79 15.01
N PRO A 149 36.68 -11.77 14.19
CA PRO A 149 38.00 -11.75 13.59
C PRO A 149 38.29 -10.53 12.72
N VAL A 150 37.28 -10.10 11.94
CA VAL A 150 37.41 -8.89 11.11
C VAL A 150 37.62 -7.65 11.98
N PHE A 151 36.83 -7.49 13.05
CA PHE A 151 37.05 -6.41 14.02
C PHE A 151 38.44 -6.44 14.62
N MET A 152 38.90 -7.61 15.09
CA MET A 152 40.24 -7.78 15.67
C MET A 152 41.32 -7.40 14.65
N TRP A 153 41.18 -7.77 13.39
CA TRP A 153 42.09 -7.34 12.33
C TRP A 153 42.15 -5.82 12.22
N PHE A 154 41.02 -5.15 12.10
CA PHE A 154 40.95 -3.70 11.98
C PHE A 154 41.48 -2.95 13.22
N ALA A 155 41.29 -3.51 14.42
CA ALA A 155 41.75 -2.91 15.65
C ALA A 155 43.25 -3.12 15.90
N LEU A 156 43.77 -4.32 15.64
CA LEU A 156 45.13 -4.70 16.04
C LEU A 156 46.19 -4.56 14.94
N SER A 157 45.83 -4.80 13.68
CA SER A 157 46.80 -4.73 12.58
C SER A 157 47.43 -3.34 12.38
N PRO A 158 46.73 -2.21 12.57
CA PRO A 158 47.34 -0.90 12.48
C PRO A 158 48.44 -0.69 13.54
N LEU A 159 48.24 -1.24 14.74
CA LEU A 159 49.22 -1.12 15.84
C LEU A 159 50.52 -1.92 15.59
N ALA A 160 50.38 -3.06 14.89
CA ALA A 160 51.52 -3.94 14.60
C ALA A 160 52.22 -3.59 13.25
N LEU A 161 51.49 -3.24 12.24
CA LEU A 161 51.96 -3.11 10.84
C LEU A 161 51.79 -1.68 10.29
N GLY A 162 51.27 -0.75 11.09
CA GLY A 162 50.97 0.60 10.69
C GLY A 162 49.63 0.76 9.97
N PRO A 163 49.14 2.00 9.74
CA PRO A 163 47.83 2.29 9.20
C PRO A 163 47.59 1.76 7.76
N ASN A 164 48.68 1.60 6.99
CA ASN A 164 48.62 1.07 5.62
C ASN A 164 48.10 -0.39 5.59
N ALA A 165 48.26 -1.16 6.70
CA ALA A 165 47.76 -2.52 6.78
C ALA A 165 46.23 -2.63 6.63
N VAL A 166 45.49 -1.57 7.01
CA VAL A 166 44.02 -1.53 6.89
C VAL A 166 43.53 -0.53 5.83
N PHE A 167 44.43 0.32 5.29
CA PHE A 167 44.01 1.34 4.33
C PHE A 167 43.40 0.72 3.09
N ALA A 168 44.18 0.02 2.28
CA ALA A 168 43.68 -0.57 1.04
C ALA A 168 42.66 -1.69 1.29
N PRO A 169 42.88 -2.66 2.21
CA PRO A 169 41.89 -3.69 2.52
C PRO A 169 40.56 -3.11 3.03
N GLY A 170 40.62 -2.08 3.90
CA GLY A 170 39.44 -1.43 4.45
C GLY A 170 38.57 -0.79 3.38
N HIS A 171 39.17 0.05 2.52
CA HIS A 171 38.43 0.68 1.44
C HIS A 171 37.88 -0.33 0.42
N LEU A 172 38.64 -1.39 0.09
CA LEU A 172 38.17 -2.43 -0.83
C LEU A 172 37.01 -3.25 -0.24
N LEU A 173 37.06 -3.56 1.06
CA LEU A 173 35.95 -4.27 1.72
C LEU A 173 34.68 -3.39 1.81
N ILE A 174 34.83 -2.10 2.12
CA ILE A 174 33.73 -1.15 2.12
C ILE A 174 33.15 -1.03 0.70
N ALA A 175 34.01 -0.89 -0.31
CA ALA A 175 33.60 -0.84 -1.72
C ALA A 175 32.82 -2.09 -2.12
N GLY A 176 33.31 -3.28 -1.74
CA GLY A 176 32.64 -4.57 -1.98
C GLY A 176 31.26 -4.65 -1.32
N GLY A 177 31.14 -4.22 -0.07
CA GLY A 177 29.88 -4.17 0.65
C GLY A 177 28.87 -3.20 0.01
N LEU A 178 29.32 -1.98 -0.33
CA LEU A 178 28.48 -0.98 -1.01
C LEU A 178 28.07 -1.43 -2.42
N ALA A 179 28.99 -2.07 -3.17
CA ALA A 179 28.67 -2.62 -4.48
C ALA A 179 27.64 -3.75 -4.39
N ALA A 180 27.80 -4.66 -3.41
CA ALA A 180 26.82 -5.72 -3.17
C ALA A 180 25.44 -5.15 -2.82
N ALA A 181 25.38 -4.12 -1.95
CA ALA A 181 24.14 -3.42 -1.64
C ALA A 181 23.54 -2.75 -2.87
N GLY A 182 24.36 -2.01 -3.65
CA GLY A 182 23.91 -1.34 -4.86
C GLY A 182 23.33 -2.29 -5.89
N LEU A 183 23.98 -3.44 -6.12
CA LEU A 183 23.47 -4.49 -7.01
C LEU A 183 22.17 -5.12 -6.49
N ALA A 184 22.06 -5.35 -5.17
CA ALA A 184 20.83 -5.88 -4.55
C ALA A 184 19.64 -4.92 -4.79
N TYR A 185 19.84 -3.61 -4.60
CA TYR A 185 18.80 -2.61 -4.90
C TYR A 185 18.46 -2.55 -6.39
N LEU A 186 19.43 -2.66 -7.30
CA LEU A 186 19.16 -2.71 -8.74
C LEU A 186 18.43 -3.99 -9.16
N MET A 187 18.73 -5.13 -8.55
CA MET A 187 17.98 -6.38 -8.78
C MET A 187 16.52 -6.25 -8.29
N MET A 188 16.30 -5.55 -7.18
CA MET A 188 14.96 -5.27 -6.66
C MET A 188 14.13 -4.43 -7.63
N VAL A 189 14.73 -3.51 -8.40
CA VAL A 189 14.02 -2.73 -9.44
C VAL A 189 13.31 -3.63 -10.45
N ARG A 190 13.94 -4.75 -10.83
CA ARG A 190 13.35 -5.72 -11.78
C ARG A 190 12.10 -6.40 -11.22
N GLN A 191 12.03 -6.57 -9.90
CA GLN A 191 10.93 -7.28 -9.22
C GLN A 191 9.78 -6.32 -8.87
N VAL A 192 10.09 -5.13 -8.34
CA VAL A 192 9.10 -4.22 -7.72
C VAL A 192 8.89 -2.95 -8.53
N ARG A 193 9.76 -2.65 -9.53
CA ARG A 193 9.71 -1.46 -10.41
C ARG A 193 9.68 -0.14 -9.63
N MET A 194 10.49 -0.03 -8.57
CA MET A 194 10.62 1.18 -7.77
C MET A 194 11.79 2.03 -8.27
N LEU A 195 11.52 3.28 -8.61
CA LEU A 195 12.54 4.23 -9.04
C LEU A 195 13.53 4.56 -7.90
N GLY A 196 13.01 4.71 -6.68
CA GLY A 196 13.84 4.95 -5.49
C GLY A 196 14.91 3.89 -5.28
N ALA A 197 14.62 2.61 -5.54
CA ALA A 197 15.58 1.54 -5.47
C ALA A 197 16.70 1.68 -6.53
N ALA A 198 16.37 2.13 -7.75
CA ALA A 198 17.36 2.41 -8.78
C ALA A 198 18.31 3.54 -8.35
N VAL A 199 17.73 4.62 -7.79
CA VAL A 199 18.49 5.77 -7.30
C VAL A 199 19.45 5.35 -6.19
N VAL A 200 18.99 4.58 -5.20
CA VAL A 200 19.85 4.04 -4.12
C VAL A 200 20.94 3.15 -4.70
N GLY A 201 20.58 2.22 -5.59
CA GLY A 201 21.52 1.26 -6.18
C GLY A 201 22.66 1.95 -6.94
N VAL A 202 22.33 2.90 -7.82
CA VAL A 202 23.32 3.67 -8.59
C VAL A 202 24.21 4.50 -7.66
N SER A 203 23.61 5.16 -6.66
CA SER A 203 24.36 5.98 -5.70
C SER A 203 25.36 5.15 -4.90
N LEU A 204 24.95 3.98 -4.38
CA LEU A 204 25.85 3.09 -3.64
C LEU A 204 26.98 2.54 -4.51
N LEU A 205 26.74 2.23 -5.79
CA LEU A 205 27.77 1.84 -6.75
C LEU A 205 28.76 2.99 -7.02
N THR A 206 28.27 4.23 -7.12
CA THR A 206 29.13 5.41 -7.28
C THR A 206 30.03 5.61 -6.05
N ILE A 207 29.48 5.45 -4.84
CA ILE A 207 30.24 5.53 -3.60
C ILE A 207 31.26 4.37 -3.52
N ALA A 208 30.89 3.15 -3.91
CA ALA A 208 31.83 2.05 -4.01
C ALA A 208 33.01 2.36 -4.95
N GLY A 209 32.73 2.96 -6.11
CA GLY A 209 33.73 3.44 -7.06
C GLY A 209 34.67 4.46 -6.44
N SER A 210 34.18 5.41 -5.63
CA SER A 210 35.04 6.39 -4.95
C SER A 210 35.99 5.75 -3.96
N HIS A 211 35.59 4.69 -3.26
CA HIS A 211 36.47 3.92 -2.37
C HIS A 211 37.58 3.18 -3.15
N VAL A 212 37.26 2.63 -4.34
CA VAL A 212 38.25 2.00 -5.21
C VAL A 212 39.24 3.07 -5.74
N TRP A 213 38.70 4.23 -6.14
CA TRP A 213 39.52 5.37 -6.59
C TRP A 213 40.54 5.82 -5.52
N ILE A 214 40.09 5.91 -4.25
CA ILE A 214 40.97 6.24 -3.11
C ILE A 214 42.13 5.27 -3.00
N VAL A 215 41.96 3.98 -3.21
CA VAL A 215 43.02 2.97 -3.14
C VAL A 215 44.02 3.13 -4.30
N ILE A 216 43.58 3.54 -5.49
CA ILE A 216 44.43 3.67 -6.70
C ILE A 216 45.24 4.95 -6.67
N ASP A 217 44.59 6.07 -6.30
CA ASP A 217 45.16 7.43 -6.50
C ASP A 217 45.78 8.04 -5.25
N VAL A 218 45.45 7.47 -4.07
CA VAL A 218 45.86 8.01 -2.76
C VAL A 218 46.73 7.00 -2.02
N PRO A 219 48.07 7.17 -2.05
CA PRO A 219 48.99 6.17 -1.50
C PRO A 219 48.97 6.06 0.05
N THR A 220 48.49 7.08 0.76
CA THR A 220 48.50 7.10 2.22
C THR A 220 47.26 7.76 2.83
N PRO A 221 46.81 7.39 4.05
CA PRO A 221 45.66 7.98 4.71
C PRO A 221 45.70 9.49 4.94
N SER A 222 46.89 10.05 5.03
CA SER A 222 47.17 11.48 5.26
C SER A 222 47.25 12.31 3.98
N SER A 223 47.11 11.69 2.82
CA SER A 223 47.19 12.42 1.54
C SER A 223 45.99 13.37 1.35
N PRO A 224 46.22 14.61 0.87
CA PRO A 224 45.12 15.57 0.58
C PRO A 224 44.05 15.03 -0.36
N GLY A 225 44.43 14.16 -1.30
CA GLY A 225 43.50 13.49 -2.22
C GLY A 225 42.43 12.66 -1.58
N ALA A 226 42.70 12.03 -0.41
CA ALA A 226 41.69 11.27 0.34
C ALA A 226 40.50 12.14 0.81
N SER A 227 40.81 13.34 1.29
CA SER A 227 39.75 14.29 1.71
C SER A 227 38.94 14.81 0.53
N THR A 228 39.58 15.04 -0.61
CA THR A 228 38.91 15.49 -1.85
C THR A 228 37.96 14.41 -2.39
N ALA A 229 38.42 13.15 -2.46
CA ALA A 229 37.58 12.04 -2.93
C ALA A 229 36.33 11.81 -2.02
N LEU A 230 36.51 11.96 -0.71
CA LEU A 230 35.40 11.89 0.24
C LEU A 230 34.43 13.07 0.12
N PHE A 231 34.93 14.28 -0.21
CA PHE A 231 34.07 15.41 -0.47
C PHE A 231 33.15 15.17 -1.69
N PHE A 232 33.70 14.62 -2.77
CA PHE A 232 32.90 14.26 -3.94
C PHE A 232 31.91 13.13 -3.68
N SER A 233 32.15 12.28 -2.68
CA SER A 233 31.19 11.25 -2.28
C SER A 233 29.95 11.79 -1.55
N LEU A 234 29.99 13.04 -1.05
CA LEU A 234 28.86 13.67 -0.34
C LEU A 234 27.59 13.70 -1.21
N ILE A 235 27.72 14.06 -2.49
CA ILE A 235 26.58 14.13 -3.42
C ILE A 235 25.91 12.76 -3.61
N PRO A 236 26.64 11.67 -3.96
CA PRO A 236 26.04 10.34 -4.01
C PRO A 236 25.40 9.87 -2.69
N TYR A 237 25.96 10.22 -1.54
CA TYR A 237 25.32 9.92 -0.26
C TYR A 237 23.99 10.64 -0.08
N LEU A 238 23.90 11.94 -0.42
CA LEU A 238 22.65 12.68 -0.39
C LEU A 238 21.62 12.10 -1.38
N ILE A 239 22.05 11.73 -2.58
CA ILE A 239 21.18 11.11 -3.58
C ILE A 239 20.69 9.73 -3.07
N ALA A 240 21.55 8.94 -2.42
CA ALA A 240 21.16 7.68 -1.81
C ALA A 240 20.07 7.89 -0.73
N ALA A 241 20.24 8.90 0.13
CA ALA A 241 19.24 9.25 1.15
C ALA A 241 17.90 9.66 0.53
N LEU A 242 17.92 10.48 -0.52
CA LEU A 242 16.73 10.86 -1.28
C LEU A 242 16.07 9.64 -1.95
N GLY A 243 16.87 8.73 -2.51
CA GLY A 243 16.39 7.47 -3.06
C GLY A 243 15.69 6.60 -2.03
N MET A 244 16.21 6.51 -0.81
CA MET A 244 15.57 5.81 0.31
C MET A 244 14.23 6.45 0.69
N GLN A 245 14.14 7.78 0.73
CA GLN A 245 12.87 8.48 0.96
C GLN A 245 11.87 8.22 -0.18
N LEU A 246 12.35 8.25 -1.43
CA LEU A 246 11.52 7.97 -2.60
C LEU A 246 10.95 6.55 -2.56
N MET A 247 11.76 5.54 -2.19
CA MET A 247 11.27 4.16 -2.02
C MET A 247 10.11 4.06 -1.02
N THR A 248 10.22 4.73 0.12
CA THR A 248 9.15 4.71 1.13
C THR A 248 7.89 5.42 0.66
N PHE A 249 8.04 6.50 -0.11
CA PHE A 249 6.93 7.21 -0.72
C PHE A 249 6.23 6.36 -1.79
N GLU A 250 7.00 5.67 -2.64
CA GLU A 250 6.46 4.74 -3.65
C GLU A 250 5.70 3.58 -2.99
N GLU A 251 6.25 2.98 -1.93
CA GLU A 251 5.58 1.93 -1.15
C GLU A 251 4.25 2.43 -0.58
N MET A 252 4.26 3.63 0.03
CA MET A 252 3.06 4.24 0.60
C MET A 252 1.98 4.50 -0.46
N THR A 253 2.39 4.99 -1.63
CA THR A 253 1.48 5.24 -2.75
C THR A 253 0.86 3.94 -3.26
N LEU A 254 1.64 2.87 -3.37
CA LEU A 254 1.14 1.55 -3.77
C LEU A 254 0.17 0.96 -2.75
N GLU A 255 0.46 1.06 -1.45
CA GLU A 255 -0.44 0.61 -0.38
C GLU A 255 -1.77 1.40 -0.41
N LEU A 256 -1.69 2.73 -0.56
CA LEU A 256 -2.87 3.59 -0.64
C LEU A 256 -3.77 3.21 -1.83
N ARG A 257 -3.18 3.03 -3.01
CA ARG A 257 -3.91 2.59 -4.21
C ARG A 257 -4.58 1.22 -4.01
N ARG A 258 -3.91 0.27 -3.36
CA ARG A 258 -4.49 -1.06 -3.04
C ARG A 258 -5.65 -0.95 -2.07
N THR A 259 -5.53 -0.12 -1.06
CA THR A 259 -6.58 0.10 -0.04
C THR A 259 -7.80 0.78 -0.66
N ASN A 260 -7.60 1.82 -1.48
CA ASN A 260 -8.70 2.49 -2.18
C ASN A 260 -9.46 1.52 -3.09
N ARG A 261 -8.78 0.70 -3.89
CA ARG A 261 -9.44 -0.31 -4.74
C ARG A 261 -10.26 -1.32 -3.91
N ARG A 262 -9.76 -1.73 -2.73
CA ARG A 262 -10.51 -2.61 -1.83
C ARG A 262 -11.76 -1.93 -1.28
N LEU A 263 -11.64 -0.66 -0.88
CA LEU A 263 -12.77 0.13 -0.39
C LEU A 263 -13.84 0.31 -1.48
N GLU A 264 -13.44 0.69 -2.69
CA GLU A 264 -14.36 0.82 -3.83
C GLU A 264 -15.07 -0.51 -4.16
N SER A 265 -14.33 -1.63 -4.14
CA SER A 265 -14.92 -2.96 -4.34
C SER A 265 -15.90 -3.33 -3.23
N ALA A 266 -15.56 -3.08 -1.96
CA ALA A 266 -16.44 -3.33 -0.81
C ALA A 266 -17.68 -2.44 -0.86
N GLN A 267 -17.52 -1.15 -1.18
CA GLN A 267 -18.63 -0.21 -1.34
C GLN A 267 -19.56 -0.63 -2.48
N GLY A 268 -19.00 -1.07 -3.62
CA GLY A 268 -19.80 -1.59 -4.73
C GLY A 268 -20.61 -2.84 -4.36
N LYS A 269 -20.01 -3.76 -3.57
CA LYS A 269 -20.74 -4.93 -3.04
C LYS A 269 -21.86 -4.53 -2.09
N LEU A 270 -21.58 -3.63 -1.15
CA LEU A 270 -22.60 -3.11 -0.23
C LEU A 270 -23.74 -2.42 -0.98
N ARG A 271 -23.43 -1.59 -1.98
CA ARG A 271 -24.43 -0.92 -2.81
C ARG A 271 -25.32 -1.94 -3.54
N ARG A 272 -24.73 -2.98 -4.15
CA ARG A 272 -25.51 -4.05 -4.80
C ARG A 272 -26.46 -4.74 -3.83
N MET A 273 -25.99 -5.12 -2.62
CA MET A 273 -26.83 -5.72 -1.59
C MET A 273 -27.99 -4.83 -1.12
N VAL A 274 -27.83 -3.50 -1.24
CA VAL A 274 -28.86 -2.53 -0.84
C VAL A 274 -29.90 -2.31 -1.93
N ILE A 275 -29.56 -2.43 -3.23
CA ILE A 275 -30.43 -2.09 -4.36
C ILE A 275 -31.00 -3.30 -5.11
N THR A 276 -30.51 -4.52 -4.83
CA THR A 276 -31.00 -5.75 -5.47
C THR A 276 -31.60 -6.68 -4.44
N ASP A 277 -32.58 -7.47 -4.87
CA ASP A 277 -33.11 -8.60 -4.11
C ASP A 277 -32.13 -9.78 -4.18
N PRO A 278 -31.67 -10.32 -3.05
CA PRO A 278 -30.61 -11.34 -3.02
C PRO A 278 -31.07 -12.70 -3.57
N LEU A 279 -32.36 -12.98 -3.63
CA LEU A 279 -32.90 -14.24 -4.12
C LEU A 279 -33.01 -14.24 -5.65
N THR A 280 -33.50 -13.15 -6.21
CA THR A 280 -33.89 -13.07 -7.62
C THR A 280 -32.92 -12.30 -8.50
N GLY A 281 -32.06 -11.46 -7.90
CA GLY A 281 -31.15 -10.57 -8.64
C GLY A 281 -31.84 -9.37 -9.29
N CYS A 282 -33.17 -9.27 -9.23
CA CYS A 282 -33.91 -8.08 -9.64
C CYS A 282 -33.61 -6.91 -8.72
N HIS A 283 -33.91 -5.69 -9.14
CA HIS A 283 -33.90 -4.56 -8.22
C HIS A 283 -34.94 -4.77 -7.10
N ASN A 284 -34.65 -4.24 -5.93
CA ASN A 284 -35.62 -4.27 -4.81
C ASN A 284 -36.44 -2.96 -4.79
N ARG A 285 -37.51 -2.97 -3.98
CA ARG A 285 -38.39 -1.80 -3.80
C ARG A 285 -37.65 -0.54 -3.36
N ARG A 286 -36.61 -0.68 -2.54
CA ARG A 286 -35.81 0.46 -2.09
C ARG A 286 -35.11 1.17 -3.26
N PHE A 287 -34.63 0.42 -4.24
CA PHE A 287 -34.03 1.02 -5.43
C PHE A 287 -35.08 1.74 -6.29
N PHE A 288 -36.30 1.23 -6.35
CA PHE A 288 -37.41 1.96 -6.99
C PHE A 288 -37.58 3.33 -6.36
N ASP A 289 -37.69 3.39 -5.01
CA ASP A 289 -37.85 4.67 -4.29
C ASP A 289 -36.66 5.62 -4.54
N GLU A 290 -35.46 5.09 -4.76
CA GLU A 290 -34.25 5.90 -5.09
C GLU A 290 -34.29 6.49 -6.50
N ILE A 291 -34.79 5.75 -7.48
CA ILE A 291 -34.72 6.19 -8.90
C ILE A 291 -35.97 6.90 -9.40
N ILE A 292 -37.14 6.64 -8.80
CA ILE A 292 -38.40 7.10 -9.37
C ILE A 292 -38.47 8.63 -9.53
N GLY A 293 -37.86 9.39 -8.61
CA GLY A 293 -37.82 10.86 -8.74
C GLY A 293 -37.03 11.34 -9.97
N ARG A 294 -36.01 10.60 -10.38
CA ARG A 294 -35.23 10.90 -11.60
C ARG A 294 -36.01 10.55 -12.86
N GLU A 295 -36.70 9.42 -12.85
CA GLU A 295 -37.51 8.98 -13.99
C GLU A 295 -38.71 9.91 -14.20
N LEU A 296 -39.33 10.41 -13.12
CA LEU A 296 -40.37 11.47 -13.20
C LEU A 296 -39.84 12.76 -13.83
N GLN A 297 -38.68 13.25 -13.35
CA GLN A 297 -38.04 14.43 -13.94
C GLN A 297 -37.70 14.23 -15.43
N ARG A 298 -37.34 13.01 -15.83
CA ARG A 298 -37.08 12.65 -17.21
C ARG A 298 -38.36 12.64 -18.04
N HIS A 299 -39.46 12.11 -17.49
CA HIS A 299 -40.80 12.18 -18.08
C HIS A 299 -41.22 13.64 -18.30
N ASP A 300 -41.19 14.46 -17.24
CA ASP A 300 -41.62 15.87 -17.28
C ASP A 300 -40.78 16.71 -18.24
N ARG A 301 -39.46 16.51 -18.27
CA ARG A 301 -38.55 17.34 -19.08
C ARG A 301 -38.54 16.96 -20.55
N HIS A 302 -38.67 15.68 -20.85
CA HIS A 302 -38.47 15.16 -22.21
C HIS A 302 -39.76 14.63 -22.86
N GLY A 303 -40.86 14.59 -22.13
CA GLY A 303 -42.15 14.05 -22.63
C GLY A 303 -42.08 12.54 -22.92
N ILE A 304 -41.11 11.82 -22.28
CA ILE A 304 -41.00 10.37 -22.49
C ILE A 304 -42.10 9.68 -21.66
N PRO A 305 -43.04 8.94 -22.30
CA PRO A 305 -44.09 8.25 -21.55
C PRO A 305 -43.51 7.27 -20.54
N MET A 306 -44.16 7.12 -19.39
CA MET A 306 -43.77 6.23 -18.33
C MET A 306 -44.92 5.33 -17.93
N SER A 307 -44.72 4.03 -18.01
CA SER A 307 -45.72 3.02 -17.62
C SER A 307 -45.19 2.02 -16.63
N ILE A 308 -46.07 1.42 -15.88
CA ILE A 308 -45.77 0.33 -14.93
C ILE A 308 -46.51 -0.92 -15.35
N LEU A 309 -45.83 -2.08 -15.29
CA LEU A 309 -46.46 -3.38 -15.23
C LEU A 309 -46.32 -3.89 -13.78
N PHE A 310 -47.46 -4.14 -13.13
CA PHE A 310 -47.47 -4.82 -11.83
C PHE A 310 -47.81 -6.28 -12.05
N ILE A 311 -47.03 -7.20 -11.51
CA ILE A 311 -47.04 -8.61 -11.86
C ILE A 311 -47.12 -9.44 -10.58
N ASP A 312 -48.01 -10.42 -10.57
CA ASP A 312 -48.15 -11.42 -9.50
C ASP A 312 -48.02 -12.82 -10.09
N ILE A 313 -47.37 -13.73 -9.35
CA ILE A 313 -47.22 -15.13 -9.77
C ILE A 313 -48.47 -15.93 -9.35
N ASP A 314 -49.23 -16.40 -10.32
CA ASP A 314 -50.46 -17.18 -10.06
C ASP A 314 -50.15 -18.49 -9.36
N ARG A 315 -50.94 -18.78 -8.31
CA ARG A 315 -50.88 -20.02 -7.50
C ARG A 315 -49.54 -20.26 -6.81
N PHE A 316 -48.72 -19.22 -6.63
CA PHE A 316 -47.43 -19.35 -5.95
C PHE A 316 -47.54 -19.95 -4.55
N LYS A 317 -48.57 -19.57 -3.78
CA LYS A 317 -48.82 -20.16 -2.46
C LYS A 317 -49.03 -21.68 -2.55
N ALA A 318 -49.72 -22.18 -3.58
CA ALA A 318 -49.93 -23.62 -3.73
C ALA A 318 -48.62 -24.41 -3.99
N VAL A 319 -47.63 -23.75 -4.68
CA VAL A 319 -46.29 -24.32 -4.85
C VAL A 319 -45.59 -24.44 -3.49
N ASN A 320 -45.62 -23.38 -2.68
CA ASN A 320 -45.02 -23.39 -1.34
C ASN A 320 -45.68 -24.42 -0.42
N ASP A 321 -47.01 -24.49 -0.43
CA ASP A 321 -47.78 -25.38 0.46
C ASP A 321 -47.56 -26.87 0.12
N VAL A 322 -47.31 -27.21 -1.16
CA VAL A 322 -47.13 -28.61 -1.61
C VAL A 322 -45.66 -29.03 -1.68
N LEU A 323 -44.78 -28.19 -2.16
CA LEU A 323 -43.38 -28.54 -2.45
C LEU A 323 -42.38 -27.85 -1.50
N GLY A 324 -42.86 -27.00 -0.57
CA GLY A 324 -42.01 -26.26 0.36
C GLY A 324 -41.42 -24.97 -0.20
N HIS A 325 -40.83 -24.16 0.70
CA HIS A 325 -40.30 -22.83 0.36
C HIS A 325 -39.12 -22.88 -0.61
N ASP A 326 -38.27 -23.91 -0.58
CA ASP A 326 -37.15 -24.04 -1.51
C ASP A 326 -37.61 -24.14 -2.96
N ALA A 327 -38.71 -24.82 -3.23
CA ALA A 327 -39.32 -24.91 -4.55
C ALA A 327 -39.92 -23.55 -4.98
N GLY A 328 -40.54 -22.83 -4.03
CA GLY A 328 -41.02 -21.47 -4.28
C GLY A 328 -39.90 -20.51 -4.60
N ASP A 329 -38.80 -20.60 -3.88
CA ASP A 329 -37.58 -19.80 -4.16
C ASP A 329 -37.02 -20.06 -5.57
N GLU A 330 -37.06 -21.31 -6.03
CA GLU A 330 -36.63 -21.66 -7.39
C GLU A 330 -37.60 -21.11 -8.43
N VAL A 331 -38.91 -21.13 -8.19
CA VAL A 331 -39.92 -20.47 -9.06
C VAL A 331 -39.64 -18.98 -9.15
N LEU A 332 -39.37 -18.30 -8.02
CA LEU A 332 -39.03 -16.86 -8.00
C LEU A 332 -37.78 -16.54 -8.82
N ARG A 333 -36.71 -17.36 -8.68
CA ARG A 333 -35.49 -17.18 -9.50
C ARG A 333 -35.75 -17.34 -10.98
N ARG A 334 -36.51 -18.34 -11.37
CA ARG A 334 -36.85 -18.59 -12.78
C ARG A 334 -37.74 -17.50 -13.36
N VAL A 335 -38.76 -17.05 -12.61
CA VAL A 335 -39.60 -15.91 -13.04
C VAL A 335 -38.77 -14.66 -13.22
N ALA A 336 -37.91 -14.33 -12.26
CA ALA A 336 -37.03 -13.19 -12.36
C ALA A 336 -36.08 -13.26 -13.57
N ALA A 337 -35.45 -14.41 -13.80
CA ALA A 337 -34.60 -14.63 -14.96
C ALA A 337 -35.36 -14.46 -16.27
N PHE A 338 -36.61 -14.97 -16.34
CA PHE A 338 -37.48 -14.80 -17.47
C PHE A 338 -37.81 -13.31 -17.69
N LEU A 339 -38.23 -12.58 -16.67
CA LEU A 339 -38.56 -11.16 -16.77
C LEU A 339 -37.34 -10.35 -17.27
N LEU A 340 -36.15 -10.54 -16.63
CA LEU A 340 -34.93 -9.86 -16.99
C LEU A 340 -34.47 -10.14 -18.44
N SER A 341 -34.73 -11.35 -18.96
CA SER A 341 -34.35 -11.70 -20.33
C SER A 341 -35.37 -11.17 -21.41
N ASN A 342 -36.54 -10.73 -20.98
CA ASN A 342 -37.61 -10.27 -21.88
C ASN A 342 -37.88 -8.76 -21.82
N ILE A 343 -37.04 -7.98 -21.12
CA ILE A 343 -37.12 -6.51 -21.07
C ILE A 343 -35.90 -5.89 -21.73
N ARG A 344 -35.98 -4.60 -22.06
CA ARG A 344 -34.87 -3.82 -22.62
C ARG A 344 -33.93 -3.34 -21.50
N GLU A 345 -32.67 -3.04 -21.83
CA GLU A 345 -31.70 -2.47 -20.90
C GLU A 345 -32.15 -1.12 -20.29
N ALA A 346 -33.02 -0.38 -20.98
CA ALA A 346 -33.56 0.90 -20.51
C ALA A 346 -34.74 0.74 -19.52
N ASP A 347 -35.26 -0.45 -19.34
CA ASP A 347 -36.38 -0.74 -18.43
C ASP A 347 -35.86 -1.34 -17.13
N TYR A 348 -36.64 -1.24 -16.05
CA TYR A 348 -36.23 -1.76 -14.73
C TYR A 348 -37.18 -2.86 -14.25
N VAL A 349 -36.64 -3.96 -13.74
CA VAL A 349 -37.41 -5.00 -13.04
C VAL A 349 -37.14 -4.93 -11.56
N PHE A 350 -38.19 -4.85 -10.78
CA PHE A 350 -38.15 -4.84 -9.32
C PHE A 350 -38.89 -6.05 -8.77
N ARG A 351 -38.32 -6.68 -7.74
CA ARG A 351 -39.10 -7.53 -6.85
C ARG A 351 -39.78 -6.62 -5.82
N TRP A 352 -41.11 -6.54 -5.89
CA TRP A 352 -41.87 -5.62 -5.05
C TRP A 352 -42.10 -6.16 -3.65
N GLY A 353 -42.40 -7.48 -3.53
CA GLY A 353 -42.53 -8.21 -2.29
C GLY A 353 -43.04 -9.62 -2.53
N GLY A 354 -42.68 -10.60 -1.73
CA GLY A 354 -43.16 -11.96 -1.88
C GLY A 354 -43.02 -12.51 -3.30
N ASP A 355 -44.20 -12.71 -3.95
CA ASP A 355 -44.38 -13.19 -5.31
C ASP A 355 -44.72 -12.07 -6.31
N GLU A 356 -44.60 -10.79 -5.90
CA GLU A 356 -44.93 -9.63 -6.70
C GLU A 356 -43.69 -9.00 -7.36
N PHE A 357 -43.81 -8.65 -8.63
CA PHE A 357 -42.81 -7.93 -9.41
C PHE A 357 -43.40 -6.67 -10.00
N LEU A 358 -42.56 -5.66 -10.23
CA LEU A 358 -42.90 -4.42 -10.88
C LEU A 358 -41.90 -4.17 -12.02
N ILE A 359 -42.37 -3.83 -13.21
CA ILE A 359 -41.53 -3.38 -14.32
C ILE A 359 -41.86 -1.93 -14.60
N LEU A 360 -40.84 -1.06 -14.60
CA LEU A 360 -40.94 0.33 -15.00
C LEU A 360 -40.45 0.43 -16.44
N LEU A 361 -41.34 0.94 -17.32
CA LEU A 361 -41.13 1.04 -18.75
C LEU A 361 -41.09 2.50 -19.21
N SER A 362 -40.23 2.81 -20.18
CA SER A 362 -40.18 4.11 -20.86
C SER A 362 -41.02 4.08 -22.15
N CYS A 363 -42.32 3.83 -22.03
CA CYS A 363 -43.27 3.80 -23.15
C CYS A 363 -44.70 4.09 -22.68
N GLY A 364 -45.62 4.38 -23.62
CA GLY A 364 -47.04 4.61 -23.34
C GLY A 364 -47.80 3.33 -23.04
N GLU A 365 -49.08 3.48 -22.56
CA GLU A 365 -49.93 2.39 -22.08
C GLU A 365 -50.14 1.28 -23.12
N ASP A 366 -50.42 1.65 -24.40
CA ASP A 366 -50.67 0.66 -25.44
C ASP A 366 -49.47 -0.26 -25.69
N GLU A 367 -48.27 0.30 -25.75
CA GLU A 367 -47.04 -0.51 -25.89
C GLU A 367 -46.76 -1.32 -24.64
N ALA A 368 -46.91 -0.74 -23.44
CA ALA A 368 -46.73 -1.44 -22.17
C ALA A 368 -47.71 -2.60 -22.03
N ARG A 369 -48.97 -2.42 -22.39
CA ARG A 369 -50.02 -3.45 -22.39
C ARG A 369 -49.69 -4.58 -23.38
N ALA A 370 -49.28 -4.22 -24.62
CA ALA A 370 -48.84 -5.21 -25.60
C ALA A 370 -47.66 -6.05 -25.09
N ARG A 371 -46.68 -5.42 -24.42
CA ARG A 371 -45.55 -6.12 -23.78
C ARG A 371 -46.01 -7.02 -22.62
N GLY A 372 -46.95 -6.57 -21.77
CA GLY A 372 -47.52 -7.39 -20.70
C GLY A 372 -48.15 -8.67 -21.24
N ILE A 373 -48.99 -8.54 -22.30
CA ILE A 373 -49.62 -9.69 -22.97
C ILE A 373 -48.59 -10.63 -23.59
N ALA A 374 -47.51 -10.07 -24.18
CA ALA A 374 -46.41 -10.85 -24.75
C ALA A 374 -45.65 -11.61 -23.63
N LEU A 375 -45.39 -10.98 -22.50
CA LEU A 375 -44.75 -11.61 -21.33
C LEU A 375 -45.60 -12.80 -20.81
N GLN A 376 -46.92 -12.60 -20.63
CA GLN A 376 -47.83 -13.68 -20.20
C GLN A 376 -47.80 -14.86 -21.18
N ARG A 377 -47.92 -14.58 -22.48
CA ARG A 377 -47.91 -15.62 -23.51
C ARG A 377 -46.59 -16.36 -23.62
N ASN A 378 -45.49 -15.64 -23.59
CA ASN A 378 -44.13 -16.23 -23.66
C ASN A 378 -43.82 -17.04 -22.40
N PHE A 379 -44.20 -16.54 -21.24
CA PHE A 379 -44.04 -17.30 -19.97
C PHE A 379 -44.82 -18.61 -20.02
N ALA A 380 -46.07 -18.59 -20.42
CA ALA A 380 -46.91 -19.80 -20.53
C ALA A 380 -46.33 -20.86 -21.51
N ARG A 381 -45.52 -20.42 -22.50
CA ARG A 381 -44.89 -21.30 -23.48
C ARG A 381 -43.52 -21.80 -23.09
N SER A 382 -42.72 -20.99 -22.38
CA SER A 382 -41.30 -21.26 -22.11
C SER A 382 -41.05 -21.82 -20.71
N PHE A 383 -42.01 -21.62 -19.78
CA PHE A 383 -41.84 -22.08 -18.41
C PHE A 383 -42.18 -23.57 -18.29
N ASP A 384 -41.17 -24.38 -17.95
CA ASP A 384 -41.35 -25.83 -17.73
C ASP A 384 -42.17 -26.08 -16.46
N MET A 385 -43.37 -26.65 -16.62
CA MET A 385 -44.33 -26.93 -15.56
C MET A 385 -44.42 -28.41 -15.19
N THR A 386 -43.61 -29.26 -15.79
CA THR A 386 -43.72 -30.74 -15.64
C THR A 386 -43.51 -31.21 -14.20
N SER A 387 -42.78 -30.43 -13.40
CA SER A 387 -42.47 -30.75 -11.99
C SER A 387 -43.34 -29.99 -10.97
N LEU A 388 -44.28 -29.15 -11.41
CA LEU A 388 -45.08 -28.31 -10.52
C LEU A 388 -46.48 -28.87 -10.28
N PRO A 389 -47.01 -28.75 -9.06
CA PRO A 389 -48.33 -29.32 -8.68
C PRO A 389 -49.51 -28.58 -9.35
N SER A 390 -49.27 -27.37 -9.85
CA SER A 390 -50.28 -26.55 -10.55
C SER A 390 -49.60 -25.67 -11.59
N ARG A 391 -50.37 -25.29 -12.65
CA ARG A 391 -49.87 -24.33 -13.63
C ARG A 391 -49.60 -22.97 -12.96
N VAL A 392 -48.33 -22.56 -12.98
CA VAL A 392 -47.90 -21.23 -12.57
C VAL A 392 -48.12 -20.28 -13.77
N GLY A 393 -48.78 -19.16 -13.55
CA GLY A 393 -49.00 -18.12 -14.55
C GLY A 393 -48.49 -16.77 -14.04
N LEU A 394 -48.67 -15.75 -14.86
CA LEU A 394 -48.44 -14.36 -14.47
C LEU A 394 -49.72 -13.56 -14.67
N SER A 395 -50.22 -12.95 -13.61
CA SER A 395 -51.27 -11.93 -13.69
C SER A 395 -50.59 -10.54 -13.81
N ILE A 396 -50.94 -9.77 -14.82
CA ILE A 396 -50.26 -8.51 -15.14
C ILE A 396 -51.28 -7.37 -15.28
N GLY A 397 -51.08 -6.31 -14.49
CA GLY A 397 -51.77 -5.04 -14.63
C GLY A 397 -50.86 -3.97 -15.22
N CYS A 398 -51.36 -3.17 -16.12
CA CYS A 398 -50.64 -2.10 -16.79
C CYS A 398 -51.26 -0.74 -16.49
N ALA A 399 -50.44 0.27 -16.18
CA ALA A 399 -50.91 1.66 -16.10
C ALA A 399 -49.82 2.61 -16.61
N GLU A 400 -50.24 3.70 -17.26
CA GLU A 400 -49.37 4.82 -17.68
C GLU A 400 -49.54 5.98 -16.71
N LEU A 401 -48.46 6.73 -16.50
CA LEU A 401 -48.49 7.99 -15.77
C LEU A 401 -49.19 9.03 -16.60
N THR A 402 -50.33 9.54 -16.10
CA THR A 402 -51.12 10.58 -16.77
C THR A 402 -51.07 11.90 -15.99
N PRO A 403 -51.27 13.07 -16.62
CA PRO A 403 -51.18 14.38 -15.97
C PRO A 403 -52.17 14.61 -14.81
N ASP A 404 -53.23 13.83 -14.73
CA ASP A 404 -54.21 13.83 -13.66
C ASP A 404 -53.84 12.98 -12.43
N MET A 405 -52.72 12.29 -12.49
CA MET A 405 -52.20 11.52 -11.33
C MET A 405 -51.35 12.39 -10.45
N ASP A 406 -51.76 12.60 -9.21
CA ASP A 406 -51.06 13.41 -8.21
C ASP A 406 -49.77 12.77 -7.72
N THR A 407 -49.64 11.45 -7.80
CA THR A 407 -48.49 10.72 -7.24
C THR A 407 -48.20 9.43 -7.99
N VAL A 408 -46.92 9.00 -7.94
CA VAL A 408 -46.49 7.67 -8.42
C VAL A 408 -47.21 6.52 -7.68
N LEU A 409 -47.61 6.75 -6.44
CA LEU A 409 -48.38 5.77 -5.67
C LEU A 409 -49.76 5.53 -6.31
N ALA A 410 -50.38 6.56 -6.93
CA ALA A 410 -51.60 6.40 -7.65
C ALA A 410 -51.42 5.52 -8.93
N LEU A 411 -50.31 5.72 -9.63
CA LEU A 411 -49.95 4.89 -10.79
C LEU A 411 -49.75 3.41 -10.38
N ILE A 412 -48.99 3.16 -9.30
CA ILE A 412 -48.76 1.79 -8.78
C ILE A 412 -50.10 1.15 -8.39
N ARG A 413 -50.95 1.90 -7.67
CA ARG A 413 -52.24 1.40 -7.22
C ARG A 413 -53.13 1.03 -8.42
N LEU A 414 -53.18 1.84 -9.44
CA LEU A 414 -53.97 1.56 -10.66
C LEU A 414 -53.46 0.31 -11.38
N ALA A 415 -52.13 0.13 -11.45
CA ALA A 415 -51.53 -1.06 -12.04
C ALA A 415 -51.87 -2.31 -11.21
N ASP A 416 -51.80 -2.24 -9.87
CA ASP A 416 -52.16 -3.32 -8.95
C ASP A 416 -53.65 -3.69 -9.07
N GLU A 417 -54.58 -2.72 -9.11
CA GLU A 417 -56.00 -2.94 -9.32
C GLU A 417 -56.25 -3.69 -10.61
N ARG A 418 -55.67 -3.29 -11.72
CA ARG A 418 -55.78 -3.94 -13.02
C ARG A 418 -55.16 -5.36 -13.02
N MET A 419 -54.07 -5.59 -12.30
CA MET A 419 -53.50 -6.91 -12.13
C MET A 419 -54.44 -7.85 -11.34
N TYR A 420 -55.10 -7.31 -10.31
CA TYR A 420 -56.08 -8.09 -9.54
C TYR A 420 -57.31 -8.44 -10.39
N GLU A 421 -57.76 -7.55 -11.29
CA GLU A 421 -58.84 -7.82 -12.26
C GLU A 421 -58.45 -8.95 -13.21
N ASP A 422 -57.22 -8.89 -13.78
CA ASP A 422 -56.65 -9.93 -14.64
C ASP A 422 -56.63 -11.29 -13.90
N LYS A 423 -56.14 -11.31 -12.66
CA LYS A 423 -56.10 -12.50 -11.77
C LYS A 423 -57.49 -13.09 -11.55
N ARG A 424 -58.52 -12.27 -11.36
CA ARG A 424 -59.92 -12.72 -11.24
C ARG A 424 -60.48 -13.30 -12.50
N SER A 425 -60.18 -12.72 -13.66
CA SER A 425 -60.62 -13.20 -14.95
C SER A 425 -60.06 -14.59 -15.27
N LEU A 426 -58.78 -14.81 -15.02
CA LEU A 426 -58.07 -16.10 -15.20
C LEU A 426 -58.70 -17.20 -14.30
N ARG A 427 -59.05 -16.86 -13.06
CA ARG A 427 -59.74 -17.81 -12.15
C ARG A 427 -61.13 -18.22 -12.64
N ARG A 428 -61.89 -17.33 -13.27
CA ARG A 428 -63.24 -17.62 -13.84
C ARG A 428 -63.19 -18.51 -15.08
N VAL A 429 -62.12 -18.46 -15.86
CA VAL A 429 -61.92 -19.31 -17.04
C VAL A 429 -61.40 -20.69 -16.69
N ALA A 430 -60.77 -20.83 -15.52
CA ALA A 430 -60.17 -22.09 -15.06
C ALA A 430 -61.12 -22.97 -14.22
N ASN A 431 -62.31 -22.44 -13.79
CA ASN A 431 -63.41 -23.15 -13.19
C ASN A 431 -64.51 -23.43 -14.21
#